data_62c5d17374265a6c113cc5973e1e4aa5
#
_entry.id   62c5d17374265a6c113cc5973e1e4aa5
#
_cell.length_a   1.000
_cell.length_b   1.000
_cell.length_c   1.000
_cell.angle_alpha   90.00
_cell.angle_beta   90.00
_cell.angle_gamma   90.00
#
_symmetry.space_group_name_H-M   'P 1'
#
loop_
_entity.id
_entity.type
_entity.pdbx_description
1 polymer ?
#
loop_
_entity_poly.entity_id
_entity_poly.type
_entity_poly.pdbx_seq_one_letter_code
_entity_poly.pdbx_strand_id
1 'polypeptide(L)'
;MKLNASKTKTMIVSRSRTMYPQSSPLTIGGTILKESDDLDILGVTFDSKMTFEKHLRSFSRAAAQRLGILRKSWLVFHDRSLLGRCFRGFVLLVLEYTVLQSGARLPIHTLNYWTVKSVVPGF
;
A
#
# COMPACT_ATOMS: atom_id res chain seq x y z
N MET A 1 12.11 23.55 18.57
CA MET A 1 12.08 22.41 17.60
C MET A 1 12.72 22.89 16.32
N LYS A 2 13.78 22.21 15.82
CA LYS A 2 14.45 22.59 14.57
C LYS A 2 13.92 21.73 13.43
N LEU A 3 13.35 22.36 12.41
CA LEU A 3 12.92 21.66 11.18
C LEU A 3 14.14 21.35 10.32
N ASN A 4 14.21 20.12 9.80
CA ASN A 4 15.30 19.71 8.91
C ASN A 4 14.83 19.76 7.45
N ALA A 5 15.25 20.79 6.72
CA ALA A 5 14.89 21.00 5.32
C ALA A 5 15.27 19.82 4.41
N SER A 6 16.39 19.12 4.68
CA SER A 6 16.82 17.99 3.85
C SER A 6 15.94 16.74 3.98
N LYS A 7 15.19 16.61 5.08
CA LYS A 7 14.24 15.52 5.33
C LYS A 7 12.79 15.91 5.04
N THR A 8 12.54 17.20 4.74
CA THR A 8 11.21 17.70 4.44
C THR A 8 10.96 17.62 2.94
N LYS A 9 9.85 17.01 2.56
CA LYS A 9 9.39 16.93 1.18
C LYS A 9 8.07 17.68 1.06
N THR A 10 7.80 18.25 -0.09
CA THR A 10 6.53 18.91 -0.41
C THR A 10 5.87 18.21 -1.58
N MET A 11 4.56 18.13 -1.55
CA MET A 11 3.75 17.56 -2.63
C MET A 11 2.53 18.44 -2.84
N ILE A 12 2.21 18.73 -4.08
CA ILE A 12 0.98 19.43 -4.45
C ILE A 12 -0.07 18.38 -4.80
N VAL A 13 -1.17 18.38 -4.04
CA VAL A 13 -2.33 17.54 -4.31
C VAL A 13 -3.34 18.35 -5.09
N SER A 14 -3.58 18.00 -6.33
CA SER A 14 -4.55 18.70 -7.18
C SER A 14 -5.30 17.74 -8.10
N ARG A 15 -6.59 17.98 -8.24
CA ARG A 15 -7.46 17.25 -9.19
C ARG A 15 -7.22 17.69 -10.63
N SER A 16 -6.76 18.91 -10.84
CA SER A 16 -6.45 19.46 -12.14
C SER A 16 -5.06 20.11 -12.13
N ARG A 17 -4.19 19.70 -13.03
CA ARG A 17 -2.85 20.25 -13.19
C ARG A 17 -2.84 21.67 -13.76
N THR A 18 -3.94 22.08 -14.40
CA THR A 18 -4.02 23.32 -15.16
C THR A 18 -4.34 24.56 -14.33
N MET A 19 -4.73 24.41 -13.07
CA MET A 19 -5.21 25.54 -12.24
C MET A 19 -4.18 26.12 -11.28
N TYR A 20 -2.99 25.54 -11.20
CA TYR A 20 -1.94 26.12 -10.35
C TYR A 20 -0.80 26.65 -11.22
N PRO A 21 -0.69 27.98 -11.35
CA PRO A 21 0.56 28.57 -11.83
C PRO A 21 1.66 28.06 -10.91
N GLN A 22 2.83 27.75 -11.46
CA GLN A 22 3.96 27.25 -10.70
C GLN A 22 4.08 28.01 -9.38
N SER A 23 3.67 27.38 -8.30
CA SER A 23 3.72 27.96 -6.97
C SER A 23 5.16 28.32 -6.66
N SER A 24 5.38 29.48 -6.12
CA SER A 24 6.70 29.90 -5.66
C SER A 24 7.31 28.78 -4.80
N PRO A 25 8.56 28.40 -5.00
CA PRO A 25 9.17 27.30 -4.29
C PRO A 25 9.08 27.54 -2.78
N LEU A 26 8.56 26.54 -2.05
CA LEU A 26 8.48 26.60 -0.60
C LEU A 26 9.89 26.56 -0.01
N THR A 27 10.17 27.47 0.92
CA THR A 27 11.48 27.56 1.58
C THR A 27 11.34 27.36 3.09
N ILE A 28 12.24 26.62 3.69
CA ILE A 28 12.41 26.51 5.14
C ILE A 28 13.83 26.94 5.48
N GLY A 29 13.96 28.00 6.32
CA GLY A 29 15.25 28.49 6.76
C GLY A 29 16.18 28.93 5.60
N GLY A 30 15.63 29.46 4.50
CA GLY A 30 16.39 29.83 3.30
C GLY A 30 16.71 28.67 2.36
N THR A 31 16.36 27.43 2.67
CA THR A 31 16.56 26.26 1.82
C THR A 31 15.29 25.95 1.04
N ILE A 32 15.40 25.84 -0.27
CA ILE A 32 14.28 25.46 -1.16
C ILE A 32 13.93 24.00 -0.94
N LEU A 33 12.64 23.71 -0.68
CA LEU A 33 12.15 22.36 -0.53
C LEU A 33 11.95 21.68 -1.88
N LYS A 34 12.34 20.41 -1.94
CA LYS A 34 12.16 19.60 -3.15
C LYS A 34 10.70 19.16 -3.25
N GLU A 35 10.06 19.49 -4.36
CA GLU A 35 8.75 18.95 -4.71
C GLU A 35 8.87 17.49 -5.13
N SER A 36 7.95 16.65 -4.68
CA SER A 36 7.90 15.22 -4.97
C SER A 36 6.51 14.86 -5.48
N ASP A 37 6.42 13.96 -6.45
CA ASP A 37 5.14 13.46 -6.97
C ASP A 37 4.49 12.45 -6.01
N ASP A 38 5.27 11.89 -5.10
CA ASP A 38 4.82 10.95 -4.08
C ASP A 38 5.41 11.26 -2.70
N LEU A 39 4.65 10.97 -1.67
CA LEU A 39 5.00 11.22 -0.28
C LEU A 39 4.60 10.03 0.58
N ASP A 40 5.57 9.52 1.35
CA ASP A 40 5.32 8.44 2.31
C ASP A 40 5.05 9.04 3.69
N ILE A 41 3.84 8.83 4.21
CA ILE A 41 3.43 9.25 5.55
C ILE A 41 2.94 8.03 6.32
N LEU A 42 3.60 7.70 7.42
CA LEU A 42 3.23 6.59 8.30
C LEU A 42 3.05 5.25 7.57
N GLY A 43 3.87 5.01 6.54
CA GLY A 43 3.80 3.79 5.74
C GLY A 43 2.77 3.79 4.61
N VAL A 44 2.06 4.91 4.42
CA VAL A 44 1.14 5.09 3.29
C VAL A 44 1.80 5.98 2.24
N THR A 45 1.89 5.51 1.01
CA THR A 45 2.38 6.30 -0.12
C THR A 45 1.24 7.06 -0.75
N PHE A 46 1.28 8.38 -0.62
CA PHE A 46 0.35 9.31 -1.26
C PHE A 46 0.92 9.75 -2.60
N ASP A 47 0.10 9.80 -3.61
CA ASP A 47 0.43 10.39 -4.91
C ASP A 47 -0.32 11.71 -5.11
N SER A 48 0.19 12.57 -5.97
CA SER A 48 -0.37 13.91 -6.22
C SER A 48 -1.84 13.91 -6.68
N LYS A 49 -2.33 12.77 -7.17
CA LYS A 49 -3.72 12.57 -7.62
C LYS A 49 -4.59 11.85 -6.59
N MET A 50 -4.03 11.44 -5.45
CA MET A 50 -4.72 10.66 -4.41
C MET A 50 -5.34 9.36 -4.94
N THR A 51 -4.69 8.70 -5.90
CA THR A 51 -5.16 7.43 -6.46
C THR A 51 -4.72 6.23 -5.65
N PHE A 52 -3.68 6.38 -4.82
CA PHE A 52 -3.06 5.31 -4.02
C PHE A 52 -2.57 4.10 -4.84
N GLU A 53 -2.47 4.24 -6.16
CA GLU A 53 -2.14 3.11 -7.04
C GLU A 53 -0.77 2.51 -6.69
N LYS A 54 0.21 3.35 -6.44
CA LYS A 54 1.58 2.94 -6.10
C LYS A 54 1.60 2.18 -4.77
N HIS A 55 0.85 2.68 -3.78
CA HIS A 55 0.67 2.05 -2.49
C HIS A 55 0.01 0.67 -2.61
N LEU A 56 -1.12 0.59 -3.30
CA LEU A 56 -1.86 -0.65 -3.54
C LEU A 56 -1.02 -1.70 -4.27
N ARG A 57 -0.26 -1.31 -5.28
CA ARG A 57 0.66 -2.21 -6.00
C ARG A 57 1.75 -2.79 -5.09
N SER A 58 2.33 -1.96 -4.22
CA SER A 58 3.35 -2.40 -3.27
C SER A 58 2.79 -3.46 -2.31
N PHE A 59 1.62 -3.21 -1.74
CA PHE A 59 0.97 -4.15 -0.82
C PHE A 59 0.46 -5.42 -1.51
N SER A 60 -0.07 -5.32 -2.71
CA SER A 60 -0.47 -6.50 -3.51
C SER A 60 0.72 -7.42 -3.77
N ARG A 61 1.89 -6.85 -4.06
CA ARG A 61 3.12 -7.62 -4.23
C ARG A 61 3.56 -8.29 -2.93
N ALA A 62 3.50 -7.57 -1.80
CA ALA A 62 3.82 -8.13 -0.49
C ALA A 62 2.85 -9.26 -0.09
N ALA A 63 1.56 -9.11 -0.35
CA ALA A 63 0.56 -10.16 -0.12
C ALA A 63 0.81 -11.38 -1.00
N ALA A 64 1.13 -11.19 -2.28
CA ALA A 64 1.47 -12.28 -3.20
C ALA A 64 2.71 -13.06 -2.76
N GLN A 65 3.74 -12.37 -2.26
CA GLN A 65 4.94 -13.03 -1.71
C GLN A 65 4.60 -13.90 -0.49
N ARG A 66 3.79 -13.37 0.45
CA ARG A 66 3.34 -14.13 1.64
C ARG A 66 2.50 -15.34 1.26
N LEU A 67 1.64 -15.19 0.25
CA LEU A 67 0.86 -16.27 -0.30
C LEU A 67 1.75 -17.38 -0.90
N GLY A 68 2.81 -17.00 -1.60
CA GLY A 68 3.81 -17.93 -2.12
C GLY A 68 4.50 -18.74 -1.02
N ILE A 69 4.78 -18.12 0.13
CA ILE A 69 5.34 -18.81 1.30
C ILE A 69 4.32 -19.83 1.86
N LEU A 70 3.07 -19.41 2.03
CA LEU A 70 2.01 -20.31 2.53
C LEU A 70 1.78 -21.51 1.60
N ARG A 71 1.85 -21.30 0.28
CA ARG A 71 1.74 -22.39 -0.70
C ARG A 71 2.86 -23.41 -0.55
N LYS A 72 4.08 -22.96 -0.30
CA LYS A 72 5.21 -23.88 -0.03
C LYS A 72 5.04 -24.60 1.30
N SER A 73 4.55 -23.94 2.32
CA SER A 73 4.29 -24.53 3.64
C SER A 73 3.22 -25.62 3.60
N TRP A 74 2.25 -25.50 2.69
CA TRP A 74 1.24 -26.54 2.46
C TRP A 74 1.85 -27.92 2.09
N LEU A 75 2.93 -27.92 1.33
CA LEU A 75 3.61 -29.15 0.93
C LEU A 75 4.23 -29.90 2.12
N VAL A 76 4.44 -29.19 3.24
CA VAL A 76 5.06 -29.75 4.46
C VAL A 76 4.02 -30.12 5.52
N PHE A 77 3.09 -29.24 5.79
CA PHE A 77 2.22 -29.39 6.97
C PHE A 77 0.89 -30.09 6.71
N HIS A 78 0.36 -30.10 5.49
CA HIS A 78 -0.90 -30.75 5.07
C HIS A 78 -2.13 -30.47 5.97
N ASP A 79 -2.03 -29.54 6.94
CA ASP A 79 -3.11 -29.17 7.85
C ASP A 79 -3.87 -27.96 7.30
N ARG A 80 -5.11 -28.20 6.86
CA ARG A 80 -6.00 -27.16 6.32
C ARG A 80 -6.38 -26.11 7.34
N SER A 81 -6.59 -26.51 8.61
CA SER A 81 -6.98 -25.58 9.68
C SER A 81 -5.86 -24.60 9.99
N LEU A 82 -4.64 -25.10 10.10
CA LEU A 82 -3.45 -24.28 10.32
C LEU A 82 -3.22 -23.33 9.15
N LEU A 83 -3.32 -23.82 7.92
CA LEU A 83 -3.17 -22.99 6.72
C LEU A 83 -4.19 -21.87 6.65
N GLY A 84 -5.45 -22.14 6.99
CA GLY A 84 -6.52 -21.14 7.05
C GLY A 84 -6.26 -20.04 8.08
N ARG A 85 -5.75 -20.40 9.26
CA ARG A 85 -5.34 -19.42 10.29
C ARG A 85 -4.17 -18.56 9.82
N CYS A 86 -3.15 -19.19 9.23
CA CYS A 86 -2.00 -18.49 8.67
C CYS A 86 -2.42 -17.54 7.53
N PHE A 87 -3.30 -17.97 6.63
CA PHE A 87 -3.82 -17.12 5.57
C PHE A 87 -4.51 -15.87 6.12
N ARG A 88 -5.41 -16.03 7.10
CA ARG A 88 -6.08 -14.89 7.74
C ARG A 88 -5.09 -13.94 8.41
N GLY A 89 -4.16 -14.47 9.20
CA GLY A 89 -3.20 -13.64 9.95
C GLY A 89 -2.13 -12.98 9.10
N PHE A 90 -1.65 -13.64 8.04
CA PHE A 90 -0.50 -13.14 7.27
C PHE A 90 -0.86 -12.45 5.97
N VAL A 91 -1.92 -12.88 5.30
CA VAL A 91 -2.30 -12.35 3.98
C VAL A 91 -3.48 -11.41 4.09
N LEU A 92 -4.59 -11.88 4.66
CA LEU A 92 -5.84 -11.13 4.72
C LEU A 92 -5.69 -9.86 5.56
N LEU A 93 -5.06 -9.96 6.73
CA LEU A 93 -4.86 -8.83 7.63
C LEU A 93 -4.05 -7.70 6.97
N VAL A 94 -3.05 -8.04 6.15
CA VAL A 94 -2.28 -7.03 5.40
C VAL A 94 -3.13 -6.33 4.34
N LEU A 95 -3.96 -7.08 3.64
CA LEU A 95 -4.85 -6.51 2.62
C LEU A 95 -5.93 -5.63 3.25
N GLU A 96 -6.55 -6.07 4.35
CA GLU A 96 -7.55 -5.29 5.09
C GLU A 96 -6.96 -3.99 5.64
N TYR A 97 -5.77 -4.05 6.23
CA TYR A 97 -5.08 -2.87 6.74
C TYR A 97 -4.82 -1.84 5.64
N THR A 98 -4.39 -2.30 4.46
CA THR A 98 -4.14 -1.43 3.31
C THR A 98 -5.41 -0.75 2.80
N VAL A 99 -6.52 -1.49 2.74
CA VAL A 99 -7.82 -0.97 2.31
C VAL A 99 -8.33 0.08 3.28
N LEU A 100 -8.23 -0.17 4.59
CA LEU A 100 -8.64 0.78 5.62
C LEU A 100 -7.84 2.08 5.54
N GLN A 101 -6.53 2.00 5.29
CA GLN A 101 -5.67 3.18 5.19
C GLN A 101 -5.91 4.00 3.91
N SER A 102 -6.11 3.35 2.78
CA SER A 102 -6.28 4.04 1.49
C SER A 102 -7.71 4.53 1.25
N GLY A 103 -8.69 4.08 2.05
CA GLY A 103 -10.11 4.34 1.78
C GLY A 103 -10.61 3.72 0.46
N ALA A 104 -9.76 2.95 -0.20
CA ALA A 104 -10.09 2.31 -1.45
C ALA A 104 -11.09 1.18 -1.21
N ARG A 105 -12.22 1.21 -1.90
CA ARG A 105 -13.15 0.09 -1.94
C ARG A 105 -12.58 -1.01 -2.85
N LEU A 106 -11.65 -1.79 -2.33
CA LEU A 106 -11.32 -3.04 -3.02
C LEU A 106 -12.49 -4.01 -2.84
N PRO A 107 -12.92 -4.69 -3.90
CA PRO A 107 -13.91 -5.76 -3.77
C PRO A 107 -13.24 -6.95 -3.07
N ILE A 108 -13.25 -6.90 -1.73
CA ILE A 108 -12.64 -7.92 -0.86
C ILE A 108 -13.20 -9.31 -1.19
N HIS A 109 -14.45 -9.37 -1.63
CA HIS A 109 -15.10 -10.62 -2.03
C HIS A 109 -14.45 -11.30 -3.25
N THR A 110 -13.93 -10.54 -4.21
CA THR A 110 -13.24 -11.09 -5.39
C THR A 110 -11.84 -11.60 -5.04
N LEU A 111 -11.11 -10.89 -4.18
CA LEU A 111 -9.79 -11.32 -3.72
C LEU A 111 -9.88 -12.59 -2.86
N ASN A 112 -10.84 -12.68 -1.94
CA ASN A 112 -11.02 -13.85 -1.10
C ASN A 112 -11.34 -15.11 -1.90
N TYR A 113 -12.24 -15.02 -2.88
CA TYR A 113 -12.70 -16.18 -3.62
C TYR A 113 -11.62 -16.77 -4.54
N TRP A 114 -10.95 -15.94 -5.33
CA TRP A 114 -9.91 -16.38 -6.27
C TRP A 114 -8.61 -16.79 -5.56
N THR A 115 -8.23 -16.07 -4.51
CA THR A 115 -6.97 -16.31 -3.81
C THR A 115 -7.04 -17.57 -2.98
N VAL A 116 -8.14 -17.84 -2.30
CA VAL A 116 -8.32 -19.07 -1.50
C VAL A 116 -8.43 -20.28 -2.42
N LYS A 117 -9.15 -20.16 -3.53
CA LYS A 117 -9.35 -21.28 -4.46
C LYS A 117 -8.08 -21.68 -5.21
N SER A 118 -7.17 -20.73 -5.44
CA SER A 118 -5.88 -21.02 -6.08
C SER A 118 -4.84 -21.63 -5.14
N VAL A 119 -4.97 -21.43 -3.83
CA VAL A 119 -4.01 -21.90 -2.82
C VAL A 119 -4.44 -23.20 -2.16
N VAL A 120 -5.73 -23.42 -2.02
CA VAL A 120 -6.31 -24.61 -1.40
C VAL A 120 -7.25 -25.27 -2.41
N PRO A 121 -6.75 -26.19 -3.25
CA PRO A 121 -7.63 -26.95 -4.12
C PRO A 121 -8.57 -27.80 -3.25
N GLY A 122 -9.88 -27.47 -3.30
CA GLY A 122 -10.92 -28.16 -2.53
C GLY A 122 -11.60 -27.31 -1.45
N PHE A 123 -11.49 -25.98 -1.51
CA PHE A 123 -12.33 -25.05 -0.74
C PHE A 123 -13.51 -24.58 -1.58
#